data_8ce8fd61ca7cf8ce47427c75f28762d2
#
_entry.id   8ce8fd61ca7cf8ce47427c75f28762d2
#
_cell.length_a   1.000
_cell.length_b   1.000
_cell.length_c   1.000
_cell.angle_alpha   90.00
_cell.angle_beta   90.00
_cell.angle_gamma   90.00
#
_symmetry.space_group_name_H-M   'P 1'
#
loop_
_entity.id
_entity.type
_entity.pdbx_description
1 polymer ?
#
loop_
_entity_poly.entity_id
_entity_poly.type
_entity_poly.pdbx_seq_one_letter_code
_entity_poly.pdbx_strand_id
1 'polypeptide(L)'
;MGLAITEPLIGLKQIQSLLMQQRTSANFRNTWTKTGAKEVLLAVAGLMLLGLVGLSDYLTGPELSFGIFYFLPIWLMTWHFSRSVAILFSLLCALVWFAVDDASGVEYSASIIPFWNAAARLIYFLSFTFLLSFSQDQLRQSKEEVKRLSGLLPICASCKKIRDDAGYWQEIETYLRSRSDTMFSHGICPDCAKKLYPEFADDLLKKLKETSR
;
A
#
# COMPACT_ATOMS: atom_id res chain seq x y z
N MET A 1 33.34 22.22 39.43
CA MET A 1 32.44 21.08 39.71
C MET A 1 31.25 21.23 38.77
N GLY A 2 31.33 20.64 37.61
CA GLY A 2 30.27 20.65 36.60
C GLY A 2 29.71 19.22 36.50
N LEU A 3 28.49 19.02 36.99
CA LEU A 3 27.75 17.76 36.81
C LEU A 3 27.05 17.81 35.46
N ALA A 4 27.49 16.94 34.56
CA ALA A 4 26.88 16.72 33.24
C ALA A 4 25.52 16.02 33.40
N ILE A 5 24.43 16.70 33.01
CA ILE A 5 23.08 16.15 32.89
C ILE A 5 22.94 15.63 31.45
N THR A 6 23.35 14.40 31.19
CA THR A 6 23.27 13.79 29.85
C THR A 6 22.47 12.48 29.79
N GLU A 7 21.61 12.15 30.75
CA GLU A 7 20.98 10.83 30.80
C GLU A 7 19.44 10.67 30.59
N PRO A 8 18.64 11.62 30.07
CA PRO A 8 17.26 11.23 29.73
C PRO A 8 17.01 10.94 28.25
N LEU A 9 17.95 11.26 27.32
CA LEU A 9 17.68 11.15 25.87
C LEU A 9 17.87 9.74 25.30
N ILE A 10 18.64 8.88 25.95
CA ILE A 10 18.89 7.51 25.51
C ILE A 10 17.64 6.63 25.72
N GLY A 11 16.94 6.81 26.82
CA GLY A 11 15.71 6.09 27.15
C GLY A 11 14.56 6.38 26.18
N LEU A 12 14.39 7.63 25.74
CA LEU A 12 13.34 8.02 24.82
C LEU A 12 13.53 7.44 23.42
N LYS A 13 14.75 7.39 22.89
CA LYS A 13 15.05 6.75 21.60
C LYS A 13 14.82 5.24 21.65
N GLN A 14 15.14 4.61 22.74
CA GLN A 14 14.95 3.17 22.93
C GLN A 14 13.46 2.81 23.08
N ILE A 15 12.67 3.63 23.77
CA ILE A 15 11.21 3.49 23.85
C ILE A 15 10.57 3.73 22.49
N GLN A 16 11.00 4.74 21.73
CA GLN A 16 10.51 4.97 20.37
C GLN A 16 10.83 3.82 19.43
N SER A 17 12.02 3.23 19.51
CA SER A 17 12.37 2.05 18.68
C SER A 17 11.53 0.83 19.03
N LEU A 18 11.26 0.58 20.32
CA LEU A 18 10.39 -0.51 20.79
C LEU A 18 8.93 -0.29 20.39
N LEU A 19 8.41 0.92 20.47
CA LEU A 19 7.06 1.28 20.01
C LEU A 19 6.92 1.18 18.49
N MET A 20 7.94 1.55 17.73
CA MET A 20 7.98 1.34 16.27
C MET A 20 8.01 -0.15 15.93
N GLN A 21 8.79 -0.95 16.64
CA GLN A 21 8.89 -2.39 16.43
C GLN A 21 7.60 -3.12 16.83
N GLN A 22 6.91 -2.68 17.89
CA GLN A 22 5.57 -3.19 18.24
C GLN A 22 4.49 -2.78 17.22
N ARG A 23 4.57 -1.55 16.68
CA ARG A 23 3.63 -1.08 15.63
C ARG A 23 3.81 -1.86 14.33
N THR A 24 5.04 -2.15 13.93
CA THR A 24 5.31 -2.97 12.73
C THR A 24 4.88 -4.41 12.92
N SER A 25 5.10 -5.01 14.09
CA SER A 25 4.69 -6.40 14.38
C SER A 25 3.16 -6.54 14.56
N ALA A 26 2.48 -5.54 15.11
CA ALA A 26 1.03 -5.51 15.22
C ALA A 26 0.35 -5.27 13.86
N ASN A 27 0.91 -4.39 13.02
CA ASN A 27 0.44 -4.20 11.64
C ASN A 27 0.66 -5.46 10.79
N PHE A 28 1.78 -6.14 10.95
CA PHE A 28 2.08 -7.39 10.26
C PHE A 28 1.09 -8.50 10.65
N ARG A 29 0.73 -8.65 11.93
CA ARG A 29 -0.28 -9.63 12.38
C ARG A 29 -1.70 -9.30 11.93
N ASN A 30 -2.13 -8.05 11.98
CA ASN A 30 -3.48 -7.64 11.56
C ASN A 30 -3.71 -7.70 10.05
N THR A 31 -2.67 -7.66 9.23
CA THR A 31 -2.78 -7.87 7.78
C THR A 31 -3.05 -9.33 7.42
N TRP A 32 -2.54 -10.29 8.19
CA TRP A 32 -2.75 -11.73 7.93
C TRP A 32 -4.18 -12.23 8.24
N THR A 33 -4.88 -11.63 9.20
CA THR A 33 -6.17 -12.16 9.65
C THR A 33 -7.39 -11.65 8.88
N LYS A 34 -7.31 -10.53 8.18
CA LYS A 34 -8.42 -9.98 7.36
C LYS A 34 -8.33 -10.27 5.86
N THR A 35 -7.18 -10.70 5.37
CA THR A 35 -6.90 -10.94 3.95
C THR A 35 -7.11 -12.40 3.52
N GLY A 36 -7.04 -13.35 4.44
CA GLY A 36 -6.93 -14.78 4.13
C GLY A 36 -7.95 -15.30 3.10
N ALA A 37 -9.24 -15.00 3.26
CA ALA A 37 -10.28 -15.57 2.37
C ALA A 37 -10.24 -14.96 0.95
N LYS A 38 -10.00 -13.66 0.82
CA LYS A 38 -9.92 -12.99 -0.50
C LYS A 38 -8.66 -13.41 -1.25
N GLU A 39 -7.54 -13.51 -0.57
CA GLU A 39 -6.27 -13.94 -1.18
C GLU A 39 -6.35 -15.39 -1.64
N VAL A 40 -6.93 -16.28 -0.83
CA VAL A 40 -7.18 -17.67 -1.23
C VAL A 40 -8.08 -17.73 -2.46
N LEU A 41 -9.18 -16.96 -2.47
CA LEU A 41 -10.10 -16.93 -3.61
C LEU A 41 -9.38 -16.45 -4.90
N LEU A 42 -8.56 -15.41 -4.80
CA LEU A 42 -7.78 -14.87 -5.94
C LEU A 42 -6.71 -15.86 -6.41
N ALA A 43 -6.04 -16.55 -5.48
CA ALA A 43 -5.07 -17.58 -5.83
C ALA A 43 -5.75 -18.76 -6.55
N VAL A 44 -6.89 -19.23 -6.04
CA VAL A 44 -7.70 -20.25 -6.68
C VAL A 44 -8.19 -19.79 -8.05
N ALA A 45 -8.67 -18.57 -8.19
CA ALA A 45 -9.08 -18.00 -9.47
C ALA A 45 -7.91 -17.96 -10.48
N GLY A 46 -6.71 -17.58 -10.05
CA GLY A 46 -5.50 -17.60 -10.87
C GLY A 46 -5.13 -19.00 -11.34
N LEU A 47 -5.20 -20.00 -10.45
CA LEU A 47 -4.94 -21.40 -10.79
C LEU A 47 -6.02 -21.97 -11.72
N MET A 48 -7.28 -21.67 -11.50
CA MET A 48 -8.38 -22.07 -12.37
C MET A 48 -8.25 -21.48 -13.77
N LEU A 49 -7.87 -20.18 -13.85
CA LEU A 49 -7.64 -19.51 -15.12
C LEU A 49 -6.44 -20.11 -15.87
N LEU A 50 -5.35 -20.44 -15.17
CA LEU A 50 -4.20 -21.15 -15.73
C LEU A 50 -4.60 -22.53 -16.26
N GLY A 51 -5.37 -23.29 -15.48
CA GLY A 51 -5.89 -24.60 -15.90
C GLY A 51 -6.79 -24.51 -17.13
N LEU A 52 -7.66 -23.50 -17.20
CA LEU A 52 -8.53 -23.26 -18.33
C LEU A 52 -7.74 -22.90 -19.60
N VAL A 53 -6.74 -22.03 -19.49
CA VAL A 53 -5.87 -21.67 -20.62
C VAL A 53 -5.05 -22.87 -21.07
N GLY A 54 -4.46 -23.64 -20.14
CA GLY A 54 -3.69 -24.86 -20.48
C GLY A 54 -4.56 -25.94 -21.13
N LEU A 55 -5.79 -26.12 -20.63
CA LEU A 55 -6.73 -27.07 -21.25
C LEU A 55 -7.15 -26.61 -22.68
N SER A 56 -7.40 -25.32 -22.87
CA SER A 56 -7.72 -24.78 -24.20
C SER A 56 -6.56 -24.96 -25.17
N ASP A 57 -5.33 -24.70 -24.72
CA ASP A 57 -4.10 -24.88 -25.51
C ASP A 57 -3.92 -26.38 -25.91
N TYR A 58 -4.16 -27.29 -24.96
CA TYR A 58 -4.13 -28.72 -25.21
C TYR A 58 -5.20 -29.18 -26.23
N LEU A 59 -6.45 -28.70 -26.10
CA LEU A 59 -7.58 -29.13 -26.97
C LEU A 59 -7.47 -28.56 -28.39
N THR A 60 -6.87 -27.39 -28.56
CA THR A 60 -6.70 -26.77 -29.91
C THR A 60 -5.44 -27.27 -30.63
N GLY A 61 -4.50 -27.85 -29.88
CA GLY A 61 -3.27 -28.38 -30.43
C GLY A 61 -2.34 -27.29 -31.00
N PRO A 62 -1.36 -27.67 -31.83
CA PRO A 62 -0.32 -26.78 -32.31
C PRO A 62 -0.76 -25.73 -33.33
N GLU A 63 -1.99 -25.85 -33.86
CA GLU A 63 -2.48 -24.93 -34.91
C GLU A 63 -2.83 -23.53 -34.34
N LEU A 64 -3.30 -23.46 -33.09
CA LEU A 64 -3.69 -22.22 -32.45
C LEU A 64 -2.81 -21.99 -31.21
N SER A 65 -1.99 -20.95 -31.23
CA SER A 65 -1.15 -20.64 -30.10
C SER A 65 -1.92 -19.83 -29.04
N PHE A 66 -2.25 -20.47 -27.91
CA PHE A 66 -2.85 -19.81 -26.74
C PHE A 66 -1.85 -19.09 -25.82
N GLY A 67 -0.58 -19.00 -26.22
CA GLY A 67 0.51 -18.42 -25.42
C GLY A 67 0.22 -17.02 -24.86
N ILE A 68 -0.54 -16.19 -25.59
CA ILE A 68 -0.90 -14.84 -25.14
C ILE A 68 -1.86 -14.87 -23.94
N PHE A 69 -2.72 -15.86 -23.84
CA PHE A 69 -3.71 -15.94 -22.76
C PHE A 69 -3.11 -16.30 -21.40
N TYR A 70 -1.87 -16.85 -21.36
CA TYR A 70 -1.14 -17.06 -20.12
C TYR A 70 -0.78 -15.75 -19.40
N PHE A 71 -0.79 -14.61 -20.09
CA PHE A 71 -0.61 -13.32 -19.47
C PHE A 71 -1.77 -12.92 -18.54
N LEU A 72 -2.98 -13.45 -18.75
CA LEU A 72 -4.15 -13.13 -17.91
C LEU A 72 -3.98 -13.63 -16.46
N PRO A 73 -3.69 -14.91 -16.20
CA PRO A 73 -3.42 -15.37 -14.84
C PRO A 73 -2.17 -14.74 -14.24
N ILE A 74 -1.11 -14.47 -15.02
CA ILE A 74 0.09 -13.76 -14.54
C ILE A 74 -0.26 -12.34 -14.12
N TRP A 75 -1.06 -11.61 -14.92
CA TRP A 75 -1.54 -10.27 -14.58
C TRP A 75 -2.32 -10.26 -13.28
N LEU A 76 -3.27 -11.20 -13.12
CA LEU A 76 -4.09 -11.32 -11.90
C LEU A 76 -3.20 -11.53 -10.66
N MET A 77 -2.22 -12.43 -10.75
CA MET A 77 -1.32 -12.72 -9.64
C MET A 77 -0.38 -11.56 -9.33
N THR A 78 0.18 -10.90 -10.37
CA THR A 78 1.07 -9.74 -10.19
C THR A 78 0.33 -8.54 -9.58
N TRP A 79 -0.97 -8.39 -9.89
CA TRP A 79 -1.76 -7.26 -9.36
C TRP A 79 -2.12 -7.39 -7.89
N HIS A 80 -2.33 -8.60 -7.41
CA HIS A 80 -2.88 -8.85 -6.07
C HIS A 80 -1.86 -9.41 -5.07
N PHE A 81 -0.78 -10.01 -5.55
CA PHE A 81 0.20 -10.66 -4.70
C PHE A 81 1.58 -9.97 -4.74
N SER A 82 2.49 -10.46 -3.89
CA SER A 82 3.87 -9.98 -3.87
C SER A 82 4.62 -10.36 -5.16
N ARG A 83 5.66 -9.59 -5.48
CA ARG A 83 6.53 -9.85 -6.64
C ARG A 83 7.07 -11.30 -6.65
N SER A 84 7.45 -11.84 -5.48
CA SER A 84 7.94 -13.22 -5.38
C SER A 84 6.90 -14.25 -5.79
N VAL A 85 5.64 -14.07 -5.36
CA VAL A 85 4.52 -14.96 -5.76
C VAL A 85 4.26 -14.85 -7.26
N ALA A 86 4.28 -13.65 -7.83
CA ALA A 86 4.10 -13.44 -9.26
C ALA A 86 5.21 -14.11 -10.10
N ILE A 87 6.47 -14.05 -9.66
CA ILE A 87 7.60 -14.75 -10.31
C ILE A 87 7.40 -16.26 -10.25
N LEU A 88 7.07 -16.81 -9.08
CA LEU A 88 6.80 -18.26 -8.93
C LEU A 88 5.63 -18.70 -9.82
N PHE A 89 4.61 -17.87 -9.94
CA PHE A 89 3.46 -18.15 -10.80
C PHE A 89 3.82 -18.08 -12.29
N SER A 90 4.70 -17.19 -12.71
CA SER A 90 5.24 -17.12 -14.07
C SER A 90 6.04 -18.37 -14.43
N LEU A 91 6.82 -18.88 -13.46
CA LEU A 91 7.50 -20.19 -13.62
C LEU A 91 6.49 -21.33 -13.78
N LEU A 92 5.44 -21.34 -12.97
CA LEU A 92 4.37 -22.34 -13.06
C LEU A 92 3.67 -22.29 -14.44
N CYS A 93 3.37 -21.10 -14.96
CA CYS A 93 2.80 -20.92 -16.29
C CYS A 93 3.70 -21.49 -17.39
N ALA A 94 5.00 -21.26 -17.31
CA ALA A 94 5.97 -21.80 -18.27
C ALA A 94 6.05 -23.33 -18.19
N LEU A 95 5.99 -23.92 -16.99
CA LEU A 95 5.96 -25.37 -16.78
C LEU A 95 4.68 -26.00 -17.30
N VAL A 96 3.51 -25.39 -17.04
CA VAL A 96 2.23 -25.87 -17.56
C VAL A 96 2.23 -25.84 -19.08
N TRP A 97 2.71 -24.75 -19.68
CA TRP A 97 2.81 -24.67 -21.13
C TRP A 97 3.75 -25.76 -21.68
N PHE A 98 4.92 -25.98 -21.08
CA PHE A 98 5.85 -27.02 -21.51
C PHE A 98 5.23 -28.42 -21.43
N ALA A 99 4.50 -28.72 -20.35
CA ALA A 99 3.79 -29.98 -20.19
C ALA A 99 2.67 -30.18 -21.22
N VAL A 100 1.95 -29.11 -21.57
CA VAL A 100 0.91 -29.13 -22.62
C VAL A 100 1.53 -29.37 -24.01
N ASP A 101 2.64 -28.70 -24.32
CA ASP A 101 3.37 -28.85 -25.57
C ASP A 101 3.88 -30.29 -25.76
N ASP A 102 4.49 -30.87 -24.72
CA ASP A 102 4.94 -32.27 -24.70
C ASP A 102 3.77 -33.26 -24.85
N ALA A 103 2.66 -33.03 -24.13
CA ALA A 103 1.48 -33.88 -24.18
C ALA A 103 0.72 -33.78 -25.50
N SER A 104 0.86 -32.68 -26.25
CA SER A 104 0.21 -32.46 -27.56
C SER A 104 0.88 -33.26 -28.67
N GLY A 105 1.98 -33.95 -28.41
CA GLY A 105 2.63 -34.85 -29.37
C GLY A 105 3.26 -34.14 -30.56
N VAL A 106 3.68 -32.90 -30.40
CA VAL A 106 4.36 -32.10 -31.44
C VAL A 106 5.72 -32.73 -31.77
N GLU A 107 5.91 -33.22 -32.98
CA GLU A 107 7.17 -33.74 -33.46
C GLU A 107 8.11 -32.59 -33.86
N TYR A 108 9.11 -32.34 -33.03
CA TYR A 108 10.14 -31.38 -33.34
C TYR A 108 11.33 -32.00 -34.09
N SER A 109 11.90 -31.28 -35.05
CA SER A 109 13.06 -31.73 -35.82
C SER A 109 14.34 -31.91 -34.98
N ALA A 110 14.41 -31.33 -33.78
CA ALA A 110 15.53 -31.49 -32.84
C ALA A 110 15.01 -31.45 -31.39
N SER A 111 15.57 -32.31 -30.53
CA SER A 111 15.21 -32.42 -29.10
C SER A 111 15.43 -31.16 -28.26
N ILE A 112 16.22 -30.19 -28.74
CA ILE A 112 16.48 -28.93 -28.04
C ILE A 112 15.36 -27.90 -28.20
N ILE A 113 14.52 -28.03 -29.26
CA ILE A 113 13.51 -27.01 -29.61
C ILE A 113 12.45 -26.81 -28.52
N PRO A 114 11.89 -27.83 -27.86
CA PRO A 114 10.93 -27.65 -26.77
C PRO A 114 11.51 -26.85 -25.61
N PHE A 115 12.76 -27.11 -25.25
CA PHE A 115 13.45 -26.38 -24.18
C PHE A 115 13.73 -24.93 -24.55
N TRP A 116 14.10 -24.66 -25.80
CA TRP A 116 14.25 -23.30 -26.31
C TRP A 116 12.95 -22.51 -26.25
N ASN A 117 11.84 -23.12 -26.69
CA ASN A 117 10.52 -22.51 -26.66
C ASN A 117 10.06 -22.24 -25.22
N ALA A 118 10.27 -23.17 -24.30
CA ALA A 118 9.97 -23.00 -22.89
C ALA A 118 10.79 -21.86 -22.26
N ALA A 119 12.09 -21.79 -22.55
CA ALA A 119 12.97 -20.72 -22.08
C ALA A 119 12.53 -19.35 -22.64
N ALA A 120 12.22 -19.26 -23.91
CA ALA A 120 11.71 -18.02 -24.53
C ALA A 120 10.40 -17.56 -23.87
N ARG A 121 9.45 -18.48 -23.62
CA ARG A 121 8.19 -18.15 -22.96
C ARG A 121 8.41 -17.71 -21.51
N LEU A 122 9.31 -18.39 -20.79
CA LEU A 122 9.67 -17.98 -19.44
C LEU A 122 10.23 -16.55 -19.42
N ILE A 123 11.09 -16.20 -20.36
CA ILE A 123 11.63 -14.84 -20.49
C ILE A 123 10.51 -13.84 -20.75
N TYR A 124 9.54 -14.13 -21.61
CA TYR A 124 8.40 -13.26 -21.85
C TYR A 124 7.52 -13.09 -20.61
N PHE A 125 7.22 -14.16 -19.89
CA PHE A 125 6.39 -14.12 -18.67
C PHE A 125 7.09 -13.35 -17.54
N LEU A 126 8.37 -13.58 -17.34
CA LEU A 126 9.16 -12.84 -16.35
C LEU A 126 9.30 -11.36 -16.72
N SER A 127 9.54 -11.05 -17.99
CA SER A 127 9.62 -9.66 -18.48
C SER A 127 8.30 -8.92 -18.26
N PHE A 128 7.17 -9.57 -18.54
CA PHE A 128 5.85 -9.01 -18.30
C PHE A 128 5.60 -8.78 -16.80
N THR A 129 5.91 -9.77 -15.97
CA THR A 129 5.78 -9.65 -14.50
C THR A 129 6.65 -8.51 -13.97
N PHE A 130 7.88 -8.37 -14.43
CA PHE A 130 8.79 -7.31 -14.03
C PHE A 130 8.27 -5.94 -14.47
N LEU A 131 7.88 -5.79 -15.74
CA LEU A 131 7.36 -4.53 -16.28
C LEU A 131 6.10 -4.08 -15.55
N LEU A 132 5.17 -5.02 -15.30
CA LEU A 132 3.93 -4.73 -14.59
C LEU A 132 4.20 -4.33 -13.13
N SER A 133 5.07 -5.05 -12.43
CA SER A 133 5.48 -4.72 -11.06
C SER A 133 6.15 -3.35 -10.99
N PHE A 134 7.03 -3.04 -11.92
CA PHE A 134 7.70 -1.75 -12.00
C PHE A 134 6.70 -0.61 -12.23
N SER A 135 5.76 -0.80 -13.16
CA SER A 135 4.70 0.18 -13.43
C SER A 135 3.83 0.43 -12.18
N GLN A 136 3.49 -0.62 -11.43
CA GLN A 136 2.74 -0.48 -10.18
C GLN A 136 3.51 0.29 -9.10
N ASP A 137 4.81 0.02 -8.96
CA ASP A 137 5.66 0.74 -8.00
C ASP A 137 5.74 2.23 -8.34
N GLN A 138 5.90 2.59 -9.63
CA GLN A 138 5.88 3.97 -10.09
C GLN A 138 4.53 4.66 -9.80
N LEU A 139 3.43 3.97 -10.06
CA LEU A 139 2.09 4.50 -9.81
C LEU A 139 1.85 4.72 -8.31
N ARG A 140 2.35 3.82 -7.45
CA ARG A 140 2.29 3.97 -5.99
C ARG A 140 3.08 5.19 -5.52
N GLN A 141 4.33 5.34 -5.97
CA GLN A 141 5.18 6.47 -5.62
C GLN A 141 4.54 7.80 -6.03
N SER A 142 4.04 7.90 -7.26
CA SER A 142 3.35 9.09 -7.74
C SER A 142 2.11 9.43 -6.90
N LYS A 143 1.29 8.43 -6.53
CA LYS A 143 0.12 8.63 -5.66
C LYS A 143 0.50 9.08 -4.25
N GLU A 144 1.59 8.56 -3.68
CA GLU A 144 2.09 8.97 -2.38
C GLU A 144 2.62 10.41 -2.40
N GLU A 145 3.30 10.80 -3.47
CA GLU A 145 3.79 12.15 -3.66
C GLU A 145 2.65 13.16 -3.78
N VAL A 146 1.64 12.87 -4.61
CA VAL A 146 0.42 13.68 -4.70
C VAL A 146 -0.27 13.78 -3.35
N LYS A 147 -0.37 12.70 -2.59
CA LYS A 147 -0.97 12.70 -1.25
C LYS A 147 -0.16 13.55 -0.25
N ARG A 148 1.17 13.54 -0.32
CA ARG A 148 2.03 14.39 0.51
C ARG A 148 1.84 15.86 0.18
N LEU A 149 1.80 16.23 -1.09
CA LEU A 149 1.61 17.59 -1.55
C LEU A 149 0.20 18.11 -1.23
N SER A 150 -0.83 17.30 -1.37
CA SER A 150 -2.21 17.65 -1.02
C SER A 150 -2.47 17.77 0.48
N GLY A 151 -1.57 17.24 1.32
CA GLY A 151 -1.64 17.37 2.79
C GLY A 151 -1.11 18.70 3.33
N LEU A 152 -0.52 19.56 2.51
CA LEU A 152 -0.03 20.88 2.92
C LEU A 152 -1.14 21.92 2.75
N LEU A 153 -1.74 22.33 3.86
CA LEU A 153 -2.70 23.45 3.84
C LEU A 153 -1.93 24.77 3.90
N PRO A 154 -2.07 25.65 2.88
CA PRO A 154 -1.45 26.96 2.89
C PRO A 154 -2.13 27.85 3.94
N ILE A 155 -1.43 28.11 5.05
CA ILE A 155 -1.91 28.95 6.12
C ILE A 155 -1.18 30.30 6.14
N CYS A 156 -1.89 31.38 6.43
CA CYS A 156 -1.29 32.68 6.64
C CYS A 156 -0.38 32.67 7.89
N ALA A 157 0.85 33.08 7.76
CA ALA A 157 1.80 33.12 8.89
C ALA A 157 1.34 34.06 10.01
N SER A 158 0.60 35.14 9.71
CA SER A 158 0.12 36.12 10.68
C SER A 158 -1.23 35.74 11.27
N CYS A 159 -2.29 35.69 10.47
CA CYS A 159 -3.66 35.54 10.94
C CYS A 159 -4.17 34.09 10.96
N LYS A 160 -3.35 33.12 10.51
CA LYS A 160 -3.67 31.68 10.49
C LYS A 160 -4.85 31.27 9.61
N LYS A 161 -5.39 32.14 8.76
CA LYS A 161 -6.40 31.78 7.79
C LYS A 161 -5.84 30.75 6.79
N ILE A 162 -6.70 29.87 6.30
CA ILE A 162 -6.38 28.88 5.27
C ILE A 162 -6.77 29.40 3.92
N ARG A 163 -5.90 29.20 2.92
CA ARG A 163 -6.21 29.48 1.53
C ARG A 163 -6.87 28.26 0.90
N ASP A 164 -8.09 28.41 0.37
CA ASP A 164 -8.80 27.37 -0.32
C ASP A 164 -8.30 27.15 -1.75
N ASP A 165 -8.84 26.11 -2.43
CA ASP A 165 -8.44 25.74 -3.80
C ASP A 165 -8.82 26.83 -4.84
N ALA A 166 -9.79 27.68 -4.52
CA ALA A 166 -10.19 28.84 -5.34
C ALA A 166 -9.33 30.07 -5.09
N GLY A 167 -8.40 30.00 -4.12
CA GLY A 167 -7.48 31.08 -3.77
C GLY A 167 -7.96 32.04 -2.71
N TYR A 168 -9.13 31.84 -2.11
CA TYR A 168 -9.69 32.70 -1.06
C TYR A 168 -9.19 32.30 0.34
N TRP A 169 -8.99 33.32 1.19
CA TRP A 169 -8.57 33.12 2.57
C TRP A 169 -9.78 33.03 3.51
N GLN A 170 -9.94 31.92 4.20
CA GLN A 170 -11.04 31.66 5.14
C GLN A 170 -10.52 31.24 6.53
N GLU A 171 -11.39 31.36 7.54
CA GLU A 171 -11.11 30.89 8.90
C GLU A 171 -10.98 29.35 8.90
N ILE A 172 -10.10 28.84 9.80
CA ILE A 172 -9.84 27.40 9.92
C ILE A 172 -11.13 26.59 10.14
N GLU A 173 -12.00 27.12 11.02
CA GLU A 173 -13.27 26.46 11.37
C GLU A 173 -14.21 26.36 10.15
N THR A 174 -14.30 27.43 9.36
CA THR A 174 -15.10 27.47 8.13
C THR A 174 -14.59 26.47 7.10
N TYR A 175 -13.28 26.43 6.89
CA TYR A 175 -12.62 25.53 5.97
C TYR A 175 -12.84 24.05 6.36
N LEU A 176 -12.64 23.70 7.65
CA LEU A 176 -12.79 22.33 8.12
C LEU A 176 -14.25 21.89 8.13
N ARG A 177 -15.20 22.76 8.50
CA ARG A 177 -16.63 22.46 8.48
C ARG A 177 -17.15 22.15 7.08
N SER A 178 -16.60 22.79 6.04
CA SER A 178 -16.99 22.54 4.65
C SER A 178 -16.45 21.22 4.08
N ARG A 179 -15.45 20.58 4.74
CA ARG A 179 -14.75 19.40 4.24
C ARG A 179 -14.78 18.17 5.15
N SER A 180 -15.36 18.32 6.34
CA SER A 180 -15.53 17.23 7.30
C SER A 180 -16.77 17.46 8.14
N ASP A 181 -17.35 16.39 8.70
CA ASP A 181 -18.46 16.46 9.65
C ASP A 181 -18.02 16.94 11.06
N THR A 182 -16.91 17.65 11.14
CA THR A 182 -16.34 18.10 12.41
C THR A 182 -17.13 19.27 12.96
N MET A 183 -17.65 19.13 14.19
CA MET A 183 -18.28 20.21 14.95
C MET A 183 -17.25 20.82 15.91
N PHE A 184 -17.19 22.14 15.94
CA PHE A 184 -16.31 22.88 16.85
C PHE A 184 -17.09 23.33 18.08
N SER A 185 -16.55 23.02 19.28
CA SER A 185 -16.97 23.64 20.53
C SER A 185 -15.96 24.74 20.89
N HIS A 186 -16.45 25.84 21.43
CA HIS A 186 -15.61 26.93 21.85
C HIS A 186 -15.20 26.77 23.33
N GLY A 187 -13.92 26.91 23.60
CA GLY A 187 -13.36 26.91 24.94
C GLY A 187 -12.21 27.90 25.04
N ILE A 188 -11.83 28.22 26.25
CA ILE A 188 -10.67 29.11 26.53
C ILE A 188 -9.58 28.25 27.15
N CYS A 189 -8.37 28.23 26.54
CA CYS A 189 -7.24 27.54 27.12
C CYS A 189 -6.69 28.31 28.37
N PRO A 190 -5.99 27.63 29.27
CA PRO A 190 -5.46 28.23 30.51
C PRO A 190 -4.63 29.48 30.29
N ASP A 191 -3.81 29.54 29.24
CA ASP A 191 -2.97 30.69 28.93
C ASP A 191 -3.79 31.90 28.45
N CYS A 192 -4.83 31.65 27.63
CA CYS A 192 -5.75 32.68 27.22
C CYS A 192 -6.64 33.16 28.37
N ALA A 193 -7.07 32.26 29.26
CA ALA A 193 -7.83 32.63 30.46
C ALA A 193 -7.03 33.57 31.37
N LYS A 194 -5.76 33.29 31.63
CA LYS A 194 -4.88 34.15 32.39
C LYS A 194 -4.67 35.53 31.75
N LYS A 195 -4.60 35.56 30.41
CA LYS A 195 -4.34 36.80 29.65
C LYS A 195 -5.58 37.69 29.54
N LEU A 196 -6.77 37.09 29.35
CA LEU A 196 -8.02 37.82 29.12
C LEU A 196 -8.77 38.13 30.42
N TYR A 197 -8.62 37.25 31.42
CA TYR A 197 -9.34 37.32 32.68
C TYR A 197 -8.39 37.08 33.87
N PRO A 198 -7.38 37.93 34.09
CA PRO A 198 -6.36 37.73 35.12
C PRO A 198 -6.93 37.61 36.52
N GLU A 199 -8.01 38.35 36.83
CA GLU A 199 -8.66 38.36 38.14
C GLU A 199 -9.40 37.04 38.48
N PHE A 200 -9.85 36.30 37.47
CA PHE A 200 -10.63 35.04 37.62
C PHE A 200 -9.86 33.80 37.21
N ALA A 201 -8.63 33.94 36.73
CA ALA A 201 -7.90 32.84 36.09
C ALA A 201 -7.61 31.71 37.08
N ASP A 202 -7.29 31.98 38.31
CA ASP A 202 -6.92 30.95 39.30
C ASP A 202 -8.15 30.14 39.75
N ASP A 203 -9.30 30.77 39.91
CA ASP A 203 -10.57 30.09 40.26
C ASP A 203 -11.08 29.22 39.10
N LEU A 204 -10.98 29.73 37.88
CA LEU A 204 -11.37 28.95 36.66
C LEU A 204 -10.48 27.73 36.48
N LEU A 205 -9.17 27.86 36.65
CA LEU A 205 -8.22 26.76 36.52
C LEU A 205 -8.39 25.71 37.60
N LYS A 206 -8.80 26.11 38.83
CA LYS A 206 -9.11 25.18 39.90
C LYS A 206 -10.37 24.36 39.59
N LYS A 207 -11.44 24.98 39.11
CA LYS A 207 -12.67 24.32 38.69
C LYS A 207 -12.46 23.36 37.52
N LEU A 208 -11.65 23.72 36.52
CA LEU A 208 -11.33 22.85 35.38
C LEU A 208 -10.55 21.60 35.82
N LYS A 209 -9.67 21.68 36.79
CA LYS A 209 -8.96 20.52 37.38
C LYS A 209 -9.88 19.59 38.15
N GLU A 210 -10.91 20.11 38.79
CA GLU A 210 -11.90 19.33 39.55
C GLU A 210 -12.89 18.58 38.60
N THR A 211 -13.21 19.17 37.45
CA THR A 211 -14.14 18.57 36.46
C THR A 211 -13.47 17.51 35.55
N SER A 212 -12.13 17.48 35.49
CA SER A 212 -11.38 16.53 34.66
C SER A 212 -10.91 15.27 35.41
N ARG A 213 -11.42 15.04 36.60
CA ARG A 213 -11.22 13.82 37.42
C ARG A 213 -12.48 12.97 37.40
#